data_c0843c3693eb6cfa04a13c9603c242c3
#
_entry.id   c0843c3693eb6cfa04a13c9603c242c3
#
_cell.length_a   1.000
_cell.length_b   1.000
_cell.length_c   1.000
_cell.angle_alpha   90.00
_cell.angle_beta   90.00
_cell.angle_gamma   90.00
#
_symmetry.space_group_name_H-M   'P 1'
#
loop_
_entity.id
_entity.type
_entity.pdbx_description
1 polymer ?
#
loop_
_entity_poly.entity_id
_entity_poly.type
_entity_poly.pdbx_seq_one_letter_code
_entity_poly.pdbx_strand_id
1 'polypeptide(L)'
;MISQAAHFESCQKARNARLYAICDAADDLRNRMTQVWEPEVAYSRFDELLADPKVEAVIIGIADQFHVSATAQAIAAGKHVLVEKPLGVTVEECVDLLNAKRSAPDLVARVGFMKRFDPGVAFARRFIDREMGSRLALKAWYCDSTSRYTETGNLQPLIVQSANAKRPQGNPKANRESYYLLGHGSHLVDTAQFLGGEIVKVNAKLVKKYDAYCWFVATEFADGSIGHLDLTLAVRMGWHEGFQIYGEFGSVVGKLFNPWYLRSAEVECFSLRDGQFKRVLGEDAHFYRLQVESFADAVRGKDTFPAAGIEDGLAAIKTLRAIQLSAQKEGPVSVADVTGAL
;
A
#
# COMPACT_ATOMS: atom_id res chain seq x y z
N MET A 1 2.30 14.90 2.75
CA MET A 1 3.35 14.27 3.62
C MET A 1 4.13 13.21 2.86
N ILE A 2 3.48 12.16 2.33
CA ILE A 2 4.20 11.05 1.68
C ILE A 2 4.98 11.48 0.43
N SER A 3 4.48 12.45 -0.33
CA SER A 3 5.19 12.99 -1.49
C SER A 3 6.56 13.56 -1.13
N GLN A 4 6.65 14.30 -0.03
CA GLN A 4 7.92 14.84 0.47
C GLN A 4 8.83 13.75 1.04
N ALA A 5 8.26 12.78 1.75
CA ALA A 5 9.02 11.73 2.42
C ALA A 5 9.57 10.68 1.45
N ALA A 6 8.92 10.47 0.30
CA ALA A 6 9.23 9.34 -0.58
C ALA A 6 9.16 9.68 -2.08
N HIS A 7 8.05 10.24 -2.58
CA HIS A 7 7.82 10.27 -4.03
C HIS A 7 8.71 11.24 -4.79
N PHE A 8 8.98 12.43 -4.27
CA PHE A 8 9.84 13.39 -4.97
C PHE A 8 11.24 12.82 -5.16
N GLU A 9 11.84 12.30 -4.09
CA GLU A 9 13.14 11.65 -4.16
C GLU A 9 13.12 10.42 -5.09
N SER A 10 12.06 9.61 -5.02
CA SER A 10 11.91 8.44 -5.88
C SER A 10 11.84 8.79 -7.35
N CYS A 11 11.13 9.86 -7.73
CA CYS A 11 11.09 10.33 -9.11
C CYS A 11 12.45 10.85 -9.60
N GLN A 12 13.22 11.53 -8.74
CA GLN A 12 14.56 11.99 -9.10
C GLN A 12 15.58 10.85 -9.23
N LYS A 13 15.45 9.81 -8.40
CA LYS A 13 16.34 8.64 -8.41
C LYS A 13 15.93 7.55 -9.39
N ALA A 14 14.71 7.61 -9.93
CA ALA A 14 14.22 6.62 -10.88
C ALA A 14 14.99 6.72 -12.20
N ARG A 15 15.38 5.56 -12.76
CA ARG A 15 16.16 5.47 -14.01
C ARG A 15 15.33 5.73 -15.26
N ASN A 16 14.00 5.64 -15.15
CA ASN A 16 13.07 5.64 -16.28
C ASN A 16 11.86 6.59 -16.08
N ALA A 17 11.89 7.42 -15.04
CA ALA A 17 10.91 8.46 -14.78
C ALA A 17 11.60 9.77 -14.41
N ARG A 18 10.86 10.87 -14.47
CA ARG A 18 11.34 12.22 -14.19
C ARG A 18 10.26 13.00 -13.43
N LEU A 19 10.66 13.75 -12.41
CA LEU A 19 9.79 14.73 -11.75
C LEU A 19 9.67 15.97 -12.66
N TYR A 20 8.68 15.94 -13.54
CA TYR A 20 8.44 17.04 -14.46
C TYR A 20 7.67 18.18 -13.81
N ALA A 21 6.60 17.86 -13.07
CA ALA A 21 5.73 18.86 -12.46
C ALA A 21 5.34 18.50 -11.03
N ILE A 22 5.05 19.51 -10.22
CA ILE A 22 4.41 19.36 -8.93
C ILE A 22 3.09 20.15 -8.91
N CYS A 23 2.13 19.69 -8.09
CA CYS A 23 0.87 20.39 -7.88
C CYS A 23 0.53 20.40 -6.40
N ASP A 24 0.32 21.58 -5.85
CA ASP A 24 -0.23 21.76 -4.51
C ASP A 24 -0.98 23.10 -4.41
N ALA A 25 -2.16 23.10 -3.80
CA ALA A 25 -2.97 24.30 -3.63
C ALA A 25 -2.38 25.30 -2.60
N ALA A 26 -1.55 24.81 -1.67
CA ALA A 26 -0.88 25.63 -0.67
C ALA A 26 0.37 26.28 -1.26
N ASP A 27 0.33 27.59 -1.47
CA ASP A 27 1.39 28.36 -2.13
C ASP A 27 2.76 28.25 -1.44
N ASP A 28 2.76 28.34 -0.12
CA ASP A 28 3.96 28.23 0.71
C ASP A 28 4.65 26.88 0.53
N LEU A 29 3.86 25.80 0.55
CA LEU A 29 4.35 24.44 0.35
C LEU A 29 4.83 24.23 -1.10
N ARG A 30 4.01 24.61 -2.08
CA ARG A 30 4.36 24.51 -3.50
C ARG A 30 5.66 25.24 -3.81
N ASN A 31 5.82 26.49 -3.37
CA ASN A 31 7.02 27.29 -3.58
C ASN A 31 8.24 26.63 -2.91
N ARG A 32 8.09 26.12 -1.69
CA ARG A 32 9.20 25.44 -1.02
C ARG A 32 9.60 24.15 -1.71
N MET A 33 8.62 23.35 -2.17
CA MET A 33 8.90 22.12 -2.91
C MET A 33 9.54 22.40 -4.27
N THR A 34 9.13 23.47 -4.95
CA THR A 34 9.77 23.91 -6.19
C THR A 34 11.24 24.26 -5.97
N GLN A 35 11.57 24.95 -4.88
CA GLN A 35 12.96 25.29 -4.55
C GLN A 35 13.83 24.06 -4.22
N VAL A 36 13.24 23.04 -3.58
CA VAL A 36 13.98 21.86 -3.12
C VAL A 36 14.14 20.81 -4.22
N TRP A 37 13.10 20.61 -5.03
CA TRP A 37 13.02 19.50 -5.98
C TRP A 37 13.16 19.92 -7.45
N GLU A 38 13.17 21.22 -7.72
CA GLU A 38 13.44 21.83 -9.03
C GLU A 38 12.65 21.21 -10.20
N PRO A 39 11.31 21.02 -10.09
CA PRO A 39 10.51 20.58 -11.23
C PRO A 39 10.54 21.66 -12.34
N GLU A 40 10.27 21.26 -13.59
CA GLU A 40 10.16 22.23 -14.69
C GLU A 40 8.95 23.15 -14.51
N VAL A 41 7.86 22.64 -13.93
CA VAL A 41 6.60 23.38 -13.74
C VAL A 41 6.00 23.10 -12.35
N ALA A 42 5.33 24.12 -11.80
CA ALA A 42 4.55 23.98 -10.55
C ALA A 42 3.15 24.55 -10.74
N TYR A 43 2.13 23.73 -10.48
CA TYR A 43 0.72 24.07 -10.64
C TYR A 43 0.06 24.32 -9.29
N SER A 44 -0.84 25.29 -9.22
CA SER A 44 -1.72 25.52 -8.07
C SER A 44 -3.02 24.70 -8.16
N ARG A 45 -3.39 24.27 -9.36
CA ARG A 45 -4.63 23.58 -9.65
C ARG A 45 -4.37 22.25 -10.35
N PHE A 46 -5.11 21.23 -9.96
CA PHE A 46 -4.93 19.88 -10.50
C PHE A 46 -5.40 19.78 -11.97
N ASP A 47 -6.47 20.48 -12.34
CA ASP A 47 -6.98 20.53 -13.70
C ASP A 47 -5.95 21.15 -14.68
N GLU A 48 -5.20 22.16 -14.24
CA GLU A 48 -4.11 22.75 -15.05
C GLU A 48 -2.97 21.74 -15.28
N LEU A 49 -2.58 21.00 -14.23
CA LEU A 49 -1.60 19.92 -14.37
C LEU A 49 -2.10 18.83 -15.33
N LEU A 50 -3.36 18.42 -15.21
CA LEU A 50 -3.95 17.39 -16.08
C LEU A 50 -4.07 17.85 -17.55
N ALA A 51 -4.23 19.14 -17.80
CA ALA A 51 -4.30 19.71 -19.15
C ALA A 51 -2.94 19.79 -19.85
N ASP A 52 -1.82 19.67 -19.11
CA ASP A 52 -0.48 19.73 -19.71
C ASP A 52 -0.19 18.41 -20.49
N PRO A 53 0.04 18.52 -21.83
CA PRO A 53 0.35 17.35 -22.66
C PRO A 53 1.69 16.69 -22.33
N LYS A 54 2.61 17.38 -21.66
CA LYS A 54 3.90 16.81 -21.24
C LYS A 54 3.80 15.95 -19.97
N VAL A 55 2.69 16.03 -19.24
CA VAL A 55 2.39 15.15 -18.10
C VAL A 55 1.82 13.84 -18.66
N GLU A 56 2.61 12.79 -18.67
CA GLU A 56 2.17 11.45 -19.11
C GLU A 56 1.48 10.67 -18.00
N ALA A 57 1.96 10.85 -16.76
CA ALA A 57 1.50 10.12 -15.59
C ALA A 57 1.49 11.00 -14.34
N VAL A 58 0.65 10.67 -13.38
CA VAL A 58 0.57 11.38 -12.10
C VAL A 58 0.72 10.43 -10.91
N ILE A 59 1.40 10.90 -9.87
CA ILE A 59 1.44 10.25 -8.56
C ILE A 59 0.54 11.05 -7.62
N ILE A 60 -0.50 10.41 -7.10
CA ILE A 60 -1.50 11.02 -6.21
C ILE A 60 -1.17 10.67 -4.77
N GLY A 61 -0.65 11.63 -3.99
CA GLY A 61 -0.27 11.48 -2.58
C GLY A 61 -0.92 12.55 -1.69
N ILE A 62 -2.24 12.71 -1.82
CA ILE A 62 -3.08 13.68 -1.10
C ILE A 62 -3.79 13.03 0.10
N ALA A 63 -4.83 13.64 0.66
CA ALA A 63 -5.62 13.02 1.72
C ALA A 63 -6.49 11.89 1.17
N ASP A 64 -6.58 10.78 1.91
CA ASP A 64 -7.18 9.51 1.49
C ASP A 64 -8.58 9.63 0.85
N GLN A 65 -9.42 10.50 1.43
CA GLN A 65 -10.79 10.73 0.94
C GLN A 65 -10.88 11.36 -0.47
N PHE A 66 -9.74 11.81 -1.02
CA PHE A 66 -9.67 12.38 -2.37
C PHE A 66 -8.95 11.48 -3.36
N HIS A 67 -8.43 10.34 -2.93
CA HIS A 67 -7.68 9.42 -3.81
C HIS A 67 -8.53 8.98 -5.01
N VAL A 68 -9.75 8.50 -4.76
CA VAL A 68 -10.65 8.03 -5.81
C VAL A 68 -11.02 9.15 -6.78
N SER A 69 -11.47 10.30 -6.27
CA SER A 69 -11.90 11.41 -7.13
C SER A 69 -10.77 11.98 -7.98
N ALA A 70 -9.57 12.12 -7.42
CA ALA A 70 -8.40 12.59 -8.16
C ALA A 70 -7.93 11.56 -9.19
N THR A 71 -7.98 10.26 -8.87
CA THR A 71 -7.64 9.19 -9.80
C THR A 71 -8.62 9.15 -10.98
N ALA A 72 -9.92 9.28 -10.71
CA ALA A 72 -10.94 9.32 -11.77
C ALA A 72 -10.75 10.52 -12.70
N GLN A 73 -10.44 11.72 -12.16
CA GLN A 73 -10.12 12.91 -12.97
C GLN A 73 -8.89 12.69 -13.85
N ALA A 74 -7.83 12.08 -13.30
CA ALA A 74 -6.62 11.80 -14.07
C ALA A 74 -6.87 10.79 -15.20
N ILE A 75 -7.62 9.71 -14.93
CA ILE A 75 -8.03 8.74 -15.96
C ILE A 75 -8.87 9.43 -17.04
N ALA A 76 -9.84 10.27 -16.67
CA ALA A 76 -10.67 11.02 -17.61
C ALA A 76 -9.84 11.99 -18.48
N ALA A 77 -8.74 12.52 -17.96
CA ALA A 77 -7.79 13.35 -18.69
C ALA A 77 -6.74 12.55 -19.51
N GLY A 78 -6.87 11.22 -19.58
CA GLY A 78 -5.96 10.37 -20.33
C GLY A 78 -4.58 10.17 -19.68
N LYS A 79 -4.46 10.36 -18.36
CA LYS A 79 -3.19 10.21 -17.63
C LYS A 79 -3.09 8.85 -16.96
N HIS A 80 -1.90 8.25 -17.00
CA HIS A 80 -1.59 7.10 -16.16
C HIS A 80 -1.49 7.53 -14.69
N VAL A 81 -1.85 6.63 -13.76
CA VAL A 81 -1.94 6.98 -12.33
C VAL A 81 -1.23 5.98 -11.43
N LEU A 82 -0.45 6.49 -10.49
CA LEU A 82 -0.04 5.79 -9.28
C LEU A 82 -0.68 6.53 -8.10
N VAL A 83 -1.72 5.95 -7.51
CA VAL A 83 -2.39 6.53 -6.34
C VAL A 83 -1.88 5.89 -5.04
N GLU A 84 -1.63 6.70 -4.02
CA GLU A 84 -1.26 6.21 -2.70
C GLU A 84 -2.38 5.36 -2.06
N LYS A 85 -1.95 4.48 -1.17
CA LYS A 85 -2.87 3.67 -0.36
C LYS A 85 -3.38 4.49 0.86
N PRO A 86 -4.58 4.19 1.37
CA PRO A 86 -5.56 3.25 0.82
C PRO A 86 -6.16 3.79 -0.48
N LEU A 87 -6.70 2.91 -1.32
CA LEU A 87 -7.30 3.34 -2.60
C LEU A 87 -8.41 4.36 -2.41
N GLY A 88 -9.26 4.15 -1.42
CA GLY A 88 -10.37 5.00 -1.03
C GLY A 88 -10.77 4.74 0.41
N VAL A 89 -11.89 5.29 0.84
CA VAL A 89 -12.43 5.19 2.21
C VAL A 89 -13.80 4.53 2.27
N THR A 90 -14.45 4.33 1.11
CA THR A 90 -15.69 3.58 0.96
C THR A 90 -15.54 2.49 -0.10
N VAL A 91 -16.34 1.43 0.02
CA VAL A 91 -16.36 0.35 -0.97
C VAL A 91 -16.93 0.86 -2.29
N GLU A 92 -18.01 1.63 -2.22
CA GLU A 92 -18.76 2.13 -3.37
C GLU A 92 -17.89 3.00 -4.28
N GLU A 93 -17.17 3.99 -3.71
CA GLU A 93 -16.30 4.85 -4.51
C GLU A 93 -15.16 4.06 -5.19
N CYS A 94 -14.64 3.02 -4.55
CA CYS A 94 -13.63 2.15 -5.15
C CYS A 94 -14.20 1.28 -6.28
N VAL A 95 -15.46 0.84 -6.17
CA VAL A 95 -16.17 0.13 -7.24
C VAL A 95 -16.39 1.04 -8.44
N ASP A 96 -16.83 2.28 -8.21
CA ASP A 96 -17.02 3.27 -9.26
C ASP A 96 -15.72 3.59 -9.99
N LEU A 97 -14.61 3.73 -9.23
CA LEU A 97 -13.28 3.92 -9.82
C LEU A 97 -12.83 2.71 -10.66
N LEU A 98 -13.10 1.49 -10.20
CA LEU A 98 -12.79 0.28 -10.96
C LEU A 98 -13.54 0.27 -12.29
N ASN A 99 -14.83 0.65 -12.29
CA ASN A 99 -15.62 0.73 -13.51
C ASN A 99 -15.08 1.83 -14.46
N ALA A 100 -14.68 2.98 -13.93
CA ALA A 100 -14.04 4.04 -14.72
C ALA A 100 -12.73 3.56 -15.34
N LYS A 101 -11.89 2.83 -14.57
CA LYS A 101 -10.65 2.25 -15.09
C LYS A 101 -10.90 1.22 -16.20
N ARG A 102 -11.93 0.38 -16.06
CA ARG A 102 -12.29 -0.61 -17.09
C ARG A 102 -12.70 0.04 -18.41
N SER A 103 -13.27 1.25 -18.36
CA SER A 103 -13.62 2.05 -19.56
C SER A 103 -12.38 2.69 -20.22
N ALA A 104 -11.21 2.66 -19.58
CA ALA A 104 -9.95 3.18 -20.09
C ALA A 104 -8.84 2.11 -20.00
N PRO A 105 -8.94 0.98 -20.74
CA PRO A 105 -8.07 -0.18 -20.59
C PRO A 105 -6.59 0.12 -20.83
N ASP A 106 -6.29 1.04 -21.73
CA ASP A 106 -4.93 1.39 -22.13
C ASP A 106 -4.18 2.22 -21.07
N LEU A 107 -4.89 2.82 -20.13
CA LEU A 107 -4.26 3.59 -19.06
C LEU A 107 -3.80 2.64 -17.94
N VAL A 108 -2.58 2.83 -17.50
CA VAL A 108 -2.07 2.16 -16.29
C VAL A 108 -2.57 2.91 -15.06
N ALA A 109 -3.27 2.20 -14.16
CA ALA A 109 -3.66 2.73 -12.86
C ALA A 109 -3.24 1.73 -11.76
N ARG A 110 -2.40 2.19 -10.84
CA ARG A 110 -1.80 1.37 -9.77
C ARG A 110 -2.00 2.00 -8.41
N VAL A 111 -2.02 1.15 -7.38
CA VAL A 111 -2.12 1.54 -5.98
C VAL A 111 -0.76 1.42 -5.30
N GLY A 112 -0.41 2.38 -4.46
CA GLY A 112 0.88 2.54 -3.81
C GLY A 112 1.18 1.53 -2.69
N PHE A 113 1.01 0.24 -2.94
CA PHE A 113 1.42 -0.82 -2.03
C PHE A 113 2.91 -1.14 -2.19
N MET A 114 3.74 -0.24 -1.67
CA MET A 114 5.19 -0.26 -1.89
C MET A 114 5.89 -1.51 -1.34
N LYS A 115 5.32 -2.22 -0.36
CA LYS A 115 5.92 -3.43 0.21
C LYS A 115 6.00 -4.59 -0.77
N ARG A 116 5.18 -4.63 -1.80
CA ARG A 116 5.30 -5.59 -2.91
C ARG A 116 6.65 -5.48 -3.62
N PHE A 117 7.28 -4.30 -3.59
CA PHE A 117 8.58 -4.00 -4.20
C PHE A 117 9.78 -4.24 -3.27
N ASP A 118 9.54 -4.69 -2.04
CA ASP A 118 10.63 -5.20 -1.20
C ASP A 118 11.23 -6.45 -1.84
N PRO A 119 12.56 -6.49 -2.09
CA PRO A 119 13.22 -7.62 -2.74
C PRO A 119 12.96 -8.96 -2.05
N GLY A 120 12.89 -8.97 -0.71
CA GLY A 120 12.57 -10.17 0.05
C GLY A 120 11.12 -10.61 -0.15
N VAL A 121 10.15 -9.67 -0.11
CA VAL A 121 8.74 -9.97 -0.37
C VAL A 121 8.52 -10.44 -1.80
N ALA A 122 9.16 -9.80 -2.77
CA ALA A 122 9.12 -10.21 -4.18
C ALA A 122 9.75 -11.61 -4.39
N PHE A 123 10.81 -11.94 -3.64
CA PHE A 123 11.40 -13.28 -3.65
C PHE A 123 10.44 -14.32 -3.07
N ALA A 124 9.80 -14.02 -1.93
CA ALA A 124 8.77 -14.88 -1.35
C ALA A 124 7.64 -15.18 -2.35
N ARG A 125 7.13 -14.14 -3.02
CA ARG A 125 6.08 -14.29 -4.03
C ARG A 125 6.52 -15.22 -5.17
N ARG A 126 7.73 -15.03 -5.72
CA ARG A 126 8.25 -15.90 -6.79
C ARG A 126 8.39 -17.36 -6.35
N PHE A 127 8.83 -17.60 -5.11
CA PHE A 127 8.93 -18.94 -4.55
C PHE A 127 7.55 -19.60 -4.39
N ILE A 128 6.56 -18.85 -3.88
CA ILE A 128 5.18 -19.31 -3.72
C ILE A 128 4.62 -19.73 -5.08
N ASP A 129 4.78 -18.91 -6.10
CA ASP A 129 4.23 -19.17 -7.43
C ASP A 129 4.89 -20.36 -8.16
N ARG A 130 6.18 -20.62 -7.91
CA ARG A 130 6.95 -21.60 -8.70
C ARG A 130 7.23 -22.90 -7.99
N GLU A 131 7.37 -22.86 -6.65
CA GLU A 131 7.93 -24.00 -5.91
C GLU A 131 7.02 -24.53 -4.81
N MET A 132 6.15 -23.72 -4.21
CA MET A 132 5.43 -24.06 -2.98
C MET A 132 4.30 -25.10 -3.21
N GLY A 133 3.67 -25.12 -4.37
CA GLY A 133 2.46 -25.93 -4.61
C GLY A 133 1.22 -25.32 -3.95
N SER A 134 0.28 -26.18 -3.54
CA SER A 134 -0.95 -25.75 -2.86
C SER A 134 -0.65 -25.14 -1.51
N ARG A 135 -1.30 -24.03 -1.18
CA ARG A 135 -1.15 -23.38 0.14
C ARG A 135 -2.00 -24.10 1.18
N LEU A 136 -1.47 -24.24 2.38
CA LEU A 136 -2.17 -24.76 3.54
C LEU A 136 -2.65 -23.63 4.45
N ALA A 137 -1.72 -22.74 4.83
CA ALA A 137 -2.01 -21.67 5.77
C ALA A 137 -1.05 -20.48 5.63
N LEU A 138 -1.55 -19.28 5.99
CA LEU A 138 -0.78 -18.05 6.07
C LEU A 138 -0.95 -17.41 7.44
N LYS A 139 0.14 -16.92 8.02
CA LYS A 139 0.13 -15.99 9.15
C LYS A 139 0.82 -14.71 8.72
N ALA A 140 0.23 -13.57 9.05
CA ALA A 140 0.88 -12.27 8.86
C ALA A 140 0.59 -11.36 10.05
N TRP A 141 1.56 -10.52 10.39
CA TRP A 141 1.43 -9.59 11.50
C TRP A 141 2.03 -8.23 11.15
N TYR A 142 1.42 -7.21 11.69
CA TYR A 142 1.85 -5.83 11.60
C TYR A 142 1.68 -5.18 12.97
N CYS A 143 2.79 -5.04 13.67
CA CYS A 143 2.82 -4.43 15.00
C CYS A 143 3.65 -3.15 14.95
N ASP A 144 2.97 -2.00 15.08
CA ASP A 144 3.61 -0.69 15.05
C ASP A 144 3.89 -0.18 16.46
N SER A 145 5.07 0.38 16.63
CA SER A 145 5.62 0.82 17.91
C SER A 145 5.10 2.19 18.32
N THR A 146 4.98 2.40 19.64
CA THR A 146 4.81 3.75 20.21
C THR A 146 6.01 4.66 19.92
N SER A 147 7.18 4.08 19.64
CA SER A 147 8.42 4.80 19.32
C SER A 147 8.59 5.13 17.83
N ARG A 148 7.66 4.68 16.97
CA ARG A 148 7.76 4.81 15.51
C ARG A 148 8.08 6.23 15.05
N TYR A 149 7.42 7.22 15.62
CA TYR A 149 7.62 8.61 15.18
C TYR A 149 9.02 9.13 15.47
N THR A 150 9.65 8.69 16.54
CA THR A 150 11.06 9.04 16.82
C THR A 150 11.99 8.41 15.82
N GLU A 151 11.80 7.12 15.52
CA GLU A 151 12.61 6.42 14.50
C GLU A 151 12.43 7.04 13.11
N THR A 152 11.18 7.25 12.67
CA THR A 152 10.90 7.82 11.35
C THR A 152 11.35 9.26 11.25
N GLY A 153 11.24 10.05 12.31
CA GLY A 153 11.72 11.44 12.34
C GLY A 153 13.23 11.55 12.14
N ASN A 154 14.00 10.52 12.52
CA ASN A 154 15.45 10.47 12.30
C ASN A 154 15.83 10.02 10.89
N LEU A 155 14.97 9.27 10.20
CA LEU A 155 15.27 8.63 8.91
C LEU A 155 14.64 9.36 7.71
N GLN A 156 13.52 10.05 7.94
CA GLN A 156 12.84 10.80 6.89
C GLN A 156 13.52 12.15 6.64
N PRO A 157 13.41 12.69 5.42
CA PRO A 157 13.79 14.07 5.18
C PRO A 157 12.91 15.02 6.00
N LEU A 158 13.40 16.21 6.24
CA LEU A 158 12.65 17.24 6.96
C LEU A 158 11.33 17.55 6.23
N ILE A 159 10.22 17.22 6.86
CA ILE A 159 8.88 17.47 6.30
C ILE A 159 8.48 18.92 6.57
N VAL A 160 8.33 19.68 5.50
CA VAL A 160 7.85 21.06 5.56
C VAL A 160 6.37 21.08 5.88
N GLN A 161 6.01 21.80 6.93
CA GLN A 161 4.62 22.08 7.30
C GLN A 161 4.14 23.33 6.58
N SER A 162 2.90 23.31 6.09
CA SER A 162 2.28 24.48 5.47
C SER A 162 1.38 25.19 6.48
N ALA A 163 1.49 26.52 6.53
CA ALA A 163 0.56 27.37 7.27
C ALA A 163 -0.75 27.58 6.48
N ASN A 164 -0.72 27.40 5.15
CA ASN A 164 -1.82 27.69 4.22
C ASN A 164 -2.61 26.44 3.82
N ALA A 165 -2.09 25.24 4.11
CA ALA A 165 -2.79 24.00 3.80
C ALA A 165 -4.08 23.85 4.61
N LYS A 166 -5.20 23.75 3.91
CA LYS A 166 -6.51 23.51 4.52
C LYS A 166 -6.63 22.02 4.85
N ARG A 167 -6.93 21.72 6.12
CA ARG A 167 -7.27 20.33 6.49
C ARG A 167 -8.65 20.00 5.94
N PRO A 168 -8.81 18.85 5.24
CA PRO A 168 -10.12 18.44 4.74
C PRO A 168 -11.09 18.22 5.89
N GLN A 169 -12.34 18.60 5.71
CA GLN A 169 -13.42 18.23 6.61
C GLN A 169 -13.76 16.74 6.41
N GLY A 170 -14.29 16.08 7.45
CA GLY A 170 -14.73 14.68 7.34
C GLY A 170 -13.60 13.68 7.15
N ASN A 171 -12.40 13.97 7.69
CA ASN A 171 -11.28 13.03 7.62
C ASN A 171 -11.63 11.73 8.36
N PRO A 172 -11.76 10.56 7.69
CA PRO A 172 -12.06 9.29 8.34
C PRO A 172 -11.00 8.88 9.36
N LYS A 173 -9.76 9.33 9.17
CA LYS A 173 -8.66 9.13 10.11
C LYS A 173 -8.75 9.96 11.40
N ALA A 174 -9.77 10.79 11.55
CA ALA A 174 -10.10 11.41 12.85
C ALA A 174 -10.56 10.34 13.88
N ASN A 175 -11.20 9.28 13.42
CA ASN A 175 -11.46 8.09 14.22
C ASN A 175 -10.19 7.22 14.26
N ARG A 176 -9.67 6.91 15.46
CA ARG A 176 -8.42 6.16 15.63
C ARG A 176 -8.52 4.73 15.09
N GLU A 177 -9.68 4.09 15.20
CA GLU A 177 -9.90 2.74 14.66
C GLU A 177 -9.83 2.73 13.13
N SER A 178 -10.57 3.63 12.46
CA SER A 178 -10.50 3.81 11.01
C SER A 178 -9.09 4.23 10.56
N TYR A 179 -8.42 5.10 11.33
CA TYR A 179 -7.04 5.48 11.06
C TYR A 179 -6.09 4.27 11.03
N TYR A 180 -6.21 3.38 12.02
CA TYR A 180 -5.37 2.20 12.11
C TYR A 180 -5.68 1.19 11.01
N LEU A 181 -6.95 0.94 10.72
CA LEU A 181 -7.35 0.05 9.63
C LEU A 181 -6.90 0.59 8.26
N LEU A 182 -7.24 1.83 7.92
CA LEU A 182 -6.88 2.45 6.63
C LEU A 182 -5.37 2.68 6.48
N GLY A 183 -4.72 3.16 7.54
CA GLY A 183 -3.30 3.53 7.50
C GLY A 183 -2.34 2.35 7.58
N HIS A 184 -2.62 1.39 8.43
CA HIS A 184 -1.72 0.27 8.77
C HIS A 184 -2.30 -1.07 8.33
N GLY A 185 -3.58 -1.32 8.59
CA GLY A 185 -4.27 -2.53 8.18
C GLY A 185 -4.21 -2.77 6.67
N SER A 186 -4.22 -1.69 5.87
CA SER A 186 -4.07 -1.78 4.41
C SER A 186 -2.76 -2.45 3.99
N HIS A 187 -1.66 -2.21 4.69
CA HIS A 187 -0.39 -2.89 4.41
C HIS A 187 -0.43 -4.38 4.77
N LEU A 188 -1.00 -4.71 5.94
CA LEU A 188 -1.13 -6.09 6.38
C LEU A 188 -2.00 -6.91 5.44
N VAL A 189 -3.17 -6.36 5.08
CA VAL A 189 -4.13 -7.02 4.17
C VAL A 189 -3.53 -7.19 2.78
N ASP A 190 -2.89 -6.14 2.23
CA ASP A 190 -2.23 -6.25 0.91
C ASP A 190 -1.11 -7.30 0.92
N THR A 191 -0.26 -7.32 1.95
CA THR A 191 0.78 -8.35 2.07
C THR A 191 0.18 -9.75 2.14
N ALA A 192 -0.89 -9.95 2.92
CA ALA A 192 -1.57 -11.23 3.03
C ALA A 192 -2.21 -11.66 1.69
N GLN A 193 -2.88 -10.74 1.00
CA GLN A 193 -3.50 -11.04 -0.31
C GLN A 193 -2.46 -11.24 -1.40
N PHE A 194 -1.39 -10.46 -1.40
CA PHE A 194 -0.30 -10.60 -2.37
C PHE A 194 0.39 -11.97 -2.28
N LEU A 195 0.57 -12.49 -1.07
CA LEU A 195 1.26 -13.77 -0.83
C LEU A 195 0.29 -14.96 -0.72
N GLY A 196 -0.88 -14.75 -0.13
CA GLY A 196 -1.87 -15.79 0.17
C GLY A 196 -3.02 -15.91 -0.83
N GLY A 197 -3.24 -14.90 -1.67
CA GLY A 197 -4.38 -14.84 -2.59
C GLY A 197 -5.59 -14.13 -2.00
N GLU A 198 -6.73 -14.24 -2.67
CA GLU A 198 -7.96 -13.54 -2.31
C GLU A 198 -8.51 -14.02 -0.96
N ILE A 199 -8.77 -13.07 -0.04
CA ILE A 199 -9.46 -13.33 1.23
C ILE A 199 -10.97 -13.23 0.96
N VAL A 200 -11.70 -14.32 1.22
CA VAL A 200 -13.14 -14.40 0.96
C VAL A 200 -13.99 -14.25 2.22
N LYS A 201 -13.42 -14.52 3.40
CA LYS A 201 -14.14 -14.44 4.68
C LYS A 201 -13.20 -14.10 5.81
N VAL A 202 -13.69 -13.34 6.78
CA VAL A 202 -12.95 -12.97 7.99
C VAL A 202 -13.78 -13.19 9.26
N ASN A 203 -13.09 -13.50 10.36
CA ASN A 203 -13.64 -13.49 11.70
C ASN A 203 -12.66 -12.77 12.64
N ALA A 204 -13.02 -11.56 13.07
CA ALA A 204 -12.13 -10.65 13.77
C ALA A 204 -12.54 -10.44 15.23
N LYS A 205 -11.56 -10.36 16.10
CA LYS A 205 -11.70 -9.88 17.49
C LYS A 205 -10.89 -8.61 17.66
N LEU A 206 -11.49 -7.60 18.29
CA LEU A 206 -10.81 -6.33 18.62
C LEU A 206 -10.72 -6.15 20.13
N VAL A 207 -9.52 -5.87 20.60
CA VAL A 207 -9.27 -5.43 21.99
C VAL A 207 -8.67 -4.03 21.97
N LYS A 208 -9.18 -3.13 22.82
CA LYS A 208 -8.70 -1.77 23.03
C LYS A 208 -8.29 -1.59 24.47
N LYS A 209 -6.99 -1.39 24.72
CA LYS A 209 -6.44 -1.15 26.09
C LYS A 209 -5.22 -0.26 26.00
N TYR A 210 -5.00 0.63 26.97
CA TYR A 210 -3.81 1.47 27.08
C TYR A 210 -3.54 2.34 25.84
N ASP A 211 -4.57 2.81 25.15
CA ASP A 211 -4.50 3.44 23.83
C ASP A 211 -3.95 2.53 22.70
N ALA A 212 -3.74 1.26 22.96
CA ALA A 212 -3.39 0.25 21.97
C ALA A 212 -4.63 -0.47 21.43
N TYR A 213 -4.52 -0.92 20.19
CA TYR A 213 -5.57 -1.64 19.47
C TYR A 213 -4.98 -2.93 18.92
N CYS A 214 -5.66 -4.03 19.17
CA CYS A 214 -5.27 -5.34 18.66
C CYS A 214 -6.44 -6.00 17.94
N TRP A 215 -6.27 -6.26 16.64
CA TRP A 215 -7.18 -7.11 15.86
C TRP A 215 -6.51 -8.47 15.62
N PHE A 216 -7.11 -9.53 16.11
CA PHE A 216 -6.81 -10.89 15.68
C PHE A 216 -7.89 -11.33 14.71
N VAL A 217 -7.48 -11.72 13.51
CA VAL A 217 -8.38 -12.01 12.40
C VAL A 217 -8.10 -13.39 11.84
N ALA A 218 -9.04 -14.32 12.01
CA ALA A 218 -9.04 -15.56 11.22
C ALA A 218 -9.56 -15.26 9.82
N THR A 219 -8.91 -15.80 8.78
CA THR A 219 -9.25 -15.58 7.37
C THR A 219 -9.44 -16.91 6.65
N GLU A 220 -10.34 -16.93 5.66
CA GLU A 220 -10.46 -17.99 4.67
C GLU A 220 -10.07 -17.40 3.30
N PHE A 221 -9.22 -18.10 2.55
CA PHE A 221 -8.81 -17.71 1.20
C PHE A 221 -9.63 -18.45 0.13
N ALA A 222 -9.71 -17.90 -1.07
CA ALA A 222 -10.49 -18.46 -2.17
C ALA A 222 -10.03 -19.87 -2.60
N ASP A 223 -8.77 -20.23 -2.37
CA ASP A 223 -8.22 -21.56 -2.64
C ASP A 223 -8.48 -22.59 -1.54
N GLY A 224 -9.21 -22.22 -0.49
CA GLY A 224 -9.53 -23.06 0.66
C GLY A 224 -8.46 -23.06 1.76
N SER A 225 -7.33 -22.39 1.57
CA SER A 225 -6.36 -22.20 2.65
C SER A 225 -6.90 -21.24 3.72
N ILE A 226 -6.33 -21.30 4.92
CA ILE A 226 -6.75 -20.47 6.04
C ILE A 226 -5.64 -19.53 6.48
N GLY A 227 -6.00 -18.46 7.19
CA GLY A 227 -5.00 -17.52 7.68
C GLY A 227 -5.31 -16.93 9.04
N HIS A 228 -4.28 -16.31 9.60
CA HIS A 228 -4.37 -15.48 10.79
C HIS A 228 -3.63 -14.17 10.55
N LEU A 229 -4.33 -13.06 10.70
CA LEU A 229 -3.75 -11.72 10.64
C LEU A 229 -3.75 -11.10 12.03
N ASP A 230 -2.61 -10.51 12.41
CA ASP A 230 -2.45 -9.75 13.66
C ASP A 230 -2.10 -8.30 13.31
N LEU A 231 -3.05 -7.41 13.59
CA LEU A 231 -2.84 -5.96 13.51
C LEU A 231 -2.82 -5.41 14.93
N THR A 232 -1.63 -5.15 15.47
CA THR A 232 -1.50 -4.62 16.84
C THR A 232 -0.72 -3.31 16.81
N LEU A 233 -1.37 -2.23 17.22
CA LEU A 233 -0.88 -0.88 17.07
C LEU A 233 -0.76 -0.17 18.40
N ALA A 234 0.26 0.69 18.45
CA ALA A 234 0.76 1.33 19.65
C ALA A 234 1.33 0.31 20.65
N VAL A 235 2.05 -0.71 20.13
CA VAL A 235 2.79 -1.65 20.98
C VAL A 235 4.00 -0.97 21.64
N ARG A 236 4.35 -1.49 22.81
CA ARG A 236 5.46 -0.96 23.62
C ARG A 236 6.76 -1.75 23.37
N MET A 237 7.13 -1.85 22.10
CA MET A 237 8.35 -2.51 21.63
C MET A 237 8.79 -1.86 20.31
N GLY A 238 9.87 -2.30 19.70
CA GLY A 238 10.29 -1.92 18.35
C GLY A 238 9.32 -2.42 17.27
N TRP A 239 9.56 -1.97 16.03
CA TRP A 239 8.80 -2.43 14.86
C TRP A 239 8.83 -3.95 14.73
N HIS A 240 7.66 -4.57 14.56
CA HIS A 240 7.55 -6.01 14.41
C HIS A 240 6.52 -6.34 13.33
N GLU A 241 6.99 -6.77 12.18
CA GLU A 241 6.17 -7.10 11.02
C GLU A 241 6.73 -8.34 10.32
N GLY A 242 5.85 -9.18 9.78
CA GLY A 242 6.30 -10.36 9.05
C GLY A 242 5.16 -11.24 8.57
N PHE A 243 5.55 -12.39 8.02
CA PHE A 243 4.63 -13.42 7.55
C PHE A 243 5.25 -14.81 7.65
N GLN A 244 4.39 -15.83 7.68
CA GLN A 244 4.73 -17.24 7.56
C GLN A 244 3.69 -17.91 6.66
N ILE A 245 4.15 -18.71 5.69
CA ILE A 245 3.28 -19.40 4.76
C ILE A 245 3.75 -20.85 4.67
N TYR A 246 2.79 -21.77 4.72
CA TYR A 246 3.01 -23.19 4.63
C TYR A 246 2.27 -23.73 3.41
N GLY A 247 2.95 -24.51 2.59
CA GLY A 247 2.40 -25.14 1.40
C GLY A 247 2.86 -26.59 1.25
N GLU A 248 2.40 -27.22 0.20
CA GLU A 248 2.59 -28.64 -0.10
C GLU A 248 4.07 -29.02 -0.25
N PHE A 249 4.84 -28.19 -0.98
CA PHE A 249 6.25 -28.48 -1.30
C PHE A 249 7.22 -27.46 -0.67
N GLY A 250 6.76 -26.63 0.25
CA GLY A 250 7.65 -25.68 0.91
C GLY A 250 6.97 -24.74 1.87
N SER A 251 7.80 -23.95 2.53
CA SER A 251 7.39 -22.94 3.50
C SER A 251 8.18 -21.66 3.32
N VAL A 252 7.60 -20.54 3.70
CA VAL A 252 8.25 -19.23 3.67
C VAL A 252 8.11 -18.55 5.02
N VAL A 253 9.19 -17.97 5.51
CA VAL A 253 9.18 -17.08 6.69
C VAL A 253 9.80 -15.75 6.29
N GLY A 254 9.12 -14.66 6.57
CA GLY A 254 9.60 -13.31 6.28
C GLY A 254 9.50 -12.39 7.48
N LYS A 255 10.55 -11.58 7.68
CA LYS A 255 10.59 -10.46 8.63
C LYS A 255 10.78 -9.16 7.86
N LEU A 256 9.85 -8.23 8.01
CA LEU A 256 9.91 -6.90 7.40
C LEU A 256 10.45 -5.89 8.41
N PHE A 257 11.12 -4.89 7.86
CA PHE A 257 11.65 -3.77 8.65
C PHE A 257 10.79 -2.52 8.47
N ASN A 258 10.97 -1.57 9.38
CA ASN A 258 10.43 -0.24 9.19
C ASN A 258 10.87 0.27 7.80
N PRO A 259 9.93 0.68 6.92
CA PRO A 259 10.24 0.99 5.52
C PRO A 259 11.24 2.15 5.34
N TRP A 260 11.40 2.99 6.35
CA TRP A 260 12.36 4.10 6.30
C TRP A 260 13.81 3.68 6.49
N TYR A 261 14.08 2.43 6.92
CA TYR A 261 15.44 1.88 6.90
C TYR A 261 15.92 1.54 5.49
N LEU A 262 15.04 1.49 4.51
CA LEU A 262 15.33 1.05 3.14
C LEU A 262 16.06 -0.30 3.11
N ARG A 263 15.75 -1.15 4.08
CA ARG A 263 16.32 -2.48 4.26
C ARG A 263 15.36 -3.53 3.73
N SER A 264 15.87 -4.41 2.87
CA SER A 264 15.12 -5.56 2.37
C SER A 264 14.65 -6.48 3.50
N ALA A 265 13.46 -7.03 3.38
CA ALA A 265 12.96 -8.06 4.27
C ALA A 265 13.90 -9.27 4.32
N GLU A 266 14.08 -9.83 5.51
CA GLU A 266 14.76 -11.12 5.70
C GLU A 266 13.75 -12.22 5.40
N VAL A 267 13.97 -12.92 4.29
CA VAL A 267 13.09 -14.01 3.84
C VAL A 267 13.88 -15.29 3.70
N GLU A 268 13.31 -16.35 4.27
CA GLU A 268 13.81 -17.71 4.14
C GLU A 268 12.71 -18.61 3.58
N CYS A 269 13.02 -19.36 2.53
CA CYS A 269 12.13 -20.33 1.91
C CYS A 269 12.74 -21.72 2.07
N PHE A 270 11.97 -22.68 2.57
CA PHE A 270 12.33 -24.10 2.53
C PHE A 270 11.64 -24.77 1.33
N SER A 271 12.39 -25.47 0.49
CA SER A 271 11.88 -26.27 -0.64
C SER A 271 12.03 -27.74 -0.34
N LEU A 272 10.91 -28.47 -0.34
CA LEU A 272 10.91 -29.94 -0.22
C LEU A 272 11.51 -30.62 -1.45
N ARG A 273 11.49 -29.94 -2.62
CA ARG A 273 11.96 -30.51 -3.90
C ARG A 273 13.46 -30.79 -3.93
N ASP A 274 14.24 -29.97 -3.22
CA ASP A 274 15.69 -30.10 -3.14
C ASP A 274 16.20 -30.21 -1.69
N GLY A 275 15.30 -30.13 -0.68
CA GLY A 275 15.63 -30.20 0.73
C GLY A 275 16.44 -29.02 1.26
N GLN A 276 16.37 -27.86 0.58
CA GLN A 276 17.23 -26.73 0.89
C GLN A 276 16.47 -25.52 1.44
N PHE A 277 17.15 -24.74 2.28
CA PHE A 277 16.75 -23.39 2.62
C PHE A 277 17.36 -22.40 1.63
N LYS A 278 16.52 -21.54 1.10
CA LYS A 278 16.87 -20.48 0.15
C LYS A 278 16.68 -19.13 0.81
N ARG A 279 17.71 -18.31 0.82
CA ARG A 279 17.66 -16.94 1.32
C ARG A 279 18.10 -16.00 0.20
N VAL A 280 17.44 -14.85 0.09
CA VAL A 280 17.84 -13.81 -0.85
C VAL A 280 18.74 -12.81 -0.14
N LEU A 281 19.81 -12.41 -0.81
CA LEU A 281 20.51 -11.17 -0.47
C LEU A 281 19.76 -10.03 -1.14
N GLY A 282 19.12 -9.15 -0.35
CA GLY A 282 18.42 -7.97 -0.88
C GLY A 282 19.44 -7.00 -1.48
N GLU A 283 19.25 -6.65 -2.75
CA GLU A 283 20.17 -5.77 -3.47
C GLU A 283 19.80 -4.30 -3.25
N ASP A 284 18.56 -3.94 -3.53
CA ASP A 284 18.04 -2.57 -3.50
C ASP A 284 16.70 -2.55 -2.79
N ALA A 285 16.61 -1.87 -1.68
CA ALA A 285 15.42 -1.83 -0.84
C ALA A 285 14.73 -0.45 -0.85
N HIS A 286 15.03 0.40 -1.81
CA HIS A 286 14.32 1.67 -1.98
C HIS A 286 12.96 1.43 -2.66
N PHE A 287 12.02 0.86 -1.90
CA PHE A 287 10.72 0.36 -2.39
C PHE A 287 9.94 1.40 -3.21
N TYR A 288 9.91 2.65 -2.76
CA TYR A 288 9.21 3.71 -3.45
C TYR A 288 9.83 4.02 -4.81
N ARG A 289 11.17 4.01 -4.93
CA ARG A 289 11.84 4.17 -6.21
C ARG A 289 11.56 2.99 -7.14
N LEU A 290 11.68 1.76 -6.64
CA LEU A 290 11.36 0.55 -7.40
C LEU A 290 9.90 0.54 -7.87
N GLN A 291 8.97 1.02 -7.04
CA GLN A 291 7.57 1.18 -7.41
C GLN A 291 7.38 2.19 -8.54
N VAL A 292 8.06 3.34 -8.48
CA VAL A 292 8.02 4.36 -9.55
C VAL A 292 8.62 3.81 -10.85
N GLU A 293 9.75 3.12 -10.78
CA GLU A 293 10.40 2.50 -11.94
C GLU A 293 9.49 1.44 -12.59
N SER A 294 8.89 0.55 -11.79
CA SER A 294 7.93 -0.45 -12.30
C SER A 294 6.69 0.19 -12.90
N PHE A 295 6.18 1.27 -12.29
CA PHE A 295 5.06 2.02 -12.85
C PHE A 295 5.41 2.63 -14.22
N ALA A 296 6.59 3.24 -14.35
CA ALA A 296 7.07 3.81 -15.61
C ALA A 296 7.30 2.73 -16.69
N ASP A 297 7.78 1.54 -16.29
CA ASP A 297 7.92 0.40 -17.20
C ASP A 297 6.55 -0.12 -17.68
N ALA A 298 5.55 -0.14 -16.79
CA ALA A 298 4.18 -0.49 -17.17
C ALA A 298 3.58 0.49 -18.18
N VAL A 299 3.76 1.79 -17.97
CA VAL A 299 3.32 2.83 -18.92
C VAL A 299 3.94 2.62 -20.31
N ARG A 300 5.14 2.07 -20.36
CA ARG A 300 5.84 1.73 -21.61
C ARG A 300 5.56 0.31 -22.14
N GLY A 301 4.65 -0.44 -21.49
CA GLY A 301 4.33 -1.82 -21.87
C GLY A 301 5.45 -2.83 -21.61
N LYS A 302 6.38 -2.52 -20.68
CA LYS A 302 7.57 -3.35 -20.38
C LYS A 302 7.52 -4.07 -19.04
N ASP A 303 6.54 -3.74 -18.19
CA ASP A 303 6.50 -4.27 -16.83
C ASP A 303 5.90 -5.68 -16.78
N THR A 304 6.57 -6.54 -16.04
CA THR A 304 6.16 -7.92 -15.75
C THR A 304 5.94 -8.16 -14.26
N PHE A 305 6.10 -7.13 -13.42
CA PHE A 305 5.96 -7.26 -11.97
C PHE A 305 4.47 -7.22 -11.55
N PRO A 306 4.01 -8.09 -10.63
CA PRO A 306 2.63 -8.11 -10.15
C PRO A 306 2.35 -6.96 -9.15
N ALA A 307 2.46 -5.73 -9.62
CA ALA A 307 2.12 -4.54 -8.86
C ALA A 307 0.61 -4.43 -8.64
N ALA A 308 0.20 -3.76 -7.57
CA ALA A 308 -1.20 -3.62 -7.23
C ALA A 308 -1.97 -2.74 -8.24
N GLY A 309 -3.06 -3.26 -8.78
CA GLY A 309 -4.04 -2.54 -9.56
C GLY A 309 -5.17 -1.95 -8.70
N ILE A 310 -6.16 -1.35 -9.37
CA ILE A 310 -7.37 -0.84 -8.69
C ILE A 310 -8.15 -2.00 -8.05
N GLU A 311 -8.16 -3.18 -8.67
CA GLU A 311 -8.77 -4.40 -8.14
C GLU A 311 -8.18 -4.79 -6.78
N ASP A 312 -6.85 -4.76 -6.65
CA ASP A 312 -6.17 -5.05 -5.37
C ASP A 312 -6.53 -4.03 -4.30
N GLY A 313 -6.58 -2.75 -4.69
CA GLY A 313 -6.99 -1.66 -3.80
C GLY A 313 -8.41 -1.84 -3.28
N LEU A 314 -9.36 -2.19 -4.16
CA LEU A 314 -10.75 -2.49 -3.80
C LEU A 314 -10.83 -3.73 -2.90
N ALA A 315 -10.11 -4.80 -3.22
CA ALA A 315 -10.07 -6.01 -2.40
C ALA A 315 -9.55 -5.72 -0.98
N ALA A 316 -8.53 -4.87 -0.86
CA ALA A 316 -8.02 -4.43 0.44
C ALA A 316 -9.06 -3.63 1.23
N ILE A 317 -9.76 -2.67 0.61
CA ILE A 317 -10.83 -1.88 1.26
C ILE A 317 -11.98 -2.79 1.71
N LYS A 318 -12.45 -3.71 0.86
CA LYS A 318 -13.49 -4.68 1.22
C LYS A 318 -13.08 -5.54 2.40
N THR A 319 -11.85 -6.06 2.40
CA THR A 319 -11.33 -6.88 3.50
C THR A 319 -11.24 -6.10 4.82
N LEU A 320 -10.74 -4.86 4.77
CA LEU A 320 -10.68 -4.00 5.96
C LEU A 320 -12.07 -3.68 6.51
N ARG A 321 -13.04 -3.42 5.63
CA ARG A 321 -14.43 -3.20 6.03
C ARG A 321 -15.04 -4.47 6.63
N ALA A 322 -14.76 -5.63 6.06
CA ALA A 322 -15.18 -6.92 6.62
C ALA A 322 -14.60 -7.16 8.02
N ILE A 323 -13.31 -6.84 8.23
CA ILE A 323 -12.65 -6.92 9.54
C ILE A 323 -13.34 -6.00 10.56
N GLN A 324 -13.63 -4.74 10.18
CA GLN A 324 -14.32 -3.79 11.04
C GLN A 324 -15.71 -4.30 11.43
N LEU A 325 -16.52 -4.74 10.46
CA LEU A 325 -17.87 -5.26 10.69
C LEU A 325 -17.83 -6.55 11.51
N SER A 326 -16.89 -7.45 11.26
CA SER A 326 -16.73 -8.70 12.00
C SER A 326 -16.42 -8.45 13.48
N ALA A 327 -15.52 -7.50 13.76
CA ALA A 327 -15.20 -7.11 15.14
C ALA A 327 -16.41 -6.45 15.85
N GLN A 328 -17.23 -5.68 15.14
CA GLN A 328 -18.42 -5.02 15.69
C GLN A 328 -19.55 -6.01 16.02
N LYS A 329 -19.81 -7.00 15.15
CA LYS A 329 -20.88 -7.97 15.34
C LYS A 329 -20.42 -9.28 15.97
N GLU A 330 -19.15 -9.37 16.35
CA GLU A 330 -18.53 -10.53 17.01
C GLU A 330 -18.73 -11.85 16.26
N GLY A 331 -18.69 -11.81 14.94
CA GLY A 331 -18.92 -12.98 14.10
C GLY A 331 -18.30 -12.89 12.70
N PRO A 332 -18.32 -13.99 11.94
CA PRO A 332 -17.73 -14.01 10.61
C PRO A 332 -18.47 -13.11 9.61
N VAL A 333 -17.71 -12.56 8.65
CA VAL A 333 -18.20 -11.71 7.56
C VAL A 333 -17.61 -12.18 6.22
N SER A 334 -18.48 -12.35 5.22
CA SER A 334 -18.09 -12.56 3.82
C SER A 334 -17.57 -11.23 3.24
N VAL A 335 -16.40 -11.26 2.58
CA VAL A 335 -15.79 -10.07 1.98
C VAL A 335 -16.56 -9.61 0.74
N ALA A 336 -17.23 -10.54 0.04
CA ALA A 336 -18.01 -10.20 -1.17
C ALA A 336 -19.18 -9.25 -0.87
N ASP A 337 -19.81 -9.41 0.31
CA ASP A 337 -21.08 -8.77 0.64
C ASP A 337 -20.93 -7.42 1.36
N VAL A 338 -19.69 -6.95 1.58
CA VAL A 338 -19.47 -5.72 2.35
C VAL A 338 -19.68 -4.47 1.50
N THR A 339 -20.24 -3.46 2.16
CA THR A 339 -20.50 -2.12 1.63
C THR A 339 -20.18 -1.04 2.67
N GLY A 340 -20.19 0.22 2.26
CA GLY A 340 -20.07 1.38 3.13
C GLY A 340 -18.63 1.79 3.44
N ALA A 341 -18.51 2.73 4.39
CA ALA A 341 -17.25 3.38 4.78
C ALA A 341 -16.57 2.67 5.95
N LEU A 342 -15.24 2.85 6.02
CA LEU A 342 -14.40 2.48 7.16
C LEU A 342 -14.36 3.60 8.21
#